data_ebcbc6fa5d9d252031fa3a5d820d0680
#
_entry.id   ebcbc6fa5d9d252031fa3a5d820d0680
#
_cell.length_a   1.000
_cell.length_b   1.000
_cell.length_c   1.000
_cell.angle_alpha   90.00
_cell.angle_beta   90.00
_cell.angle_gamma   90.00
#
_symmetry.space_group_name_H-M   'P 1'
#
loop_
_entity.id
_entity.type
_entity.pdbx_description
1 polymer ?
#
loop_
_entity_poly.entity_id
_entity_poly.type
_entity_poly.pdbx_seq_one_letter_code
_entity_poly.pdbx_strand_id
1 'polypeptide(L)'
;NINGFINLMGVENPNDDIVFTFFHTLSQMNELDIRVLRLYRPTFDMDESHENFLEVMREEKIDETQYNFIREKLCRLGMLHSKNEERRDENLDILGKTLNELIKQLYSKKPKEVKAPRLNRITRTESYRITFLGRQYLSFIDDPQ
;
A
#
# COMPACT_ATOMS: atom_id res chain seq x y z
N ASN A 1 -7.13 -21.47 -9.70
CA ASN A 1 -8.57 -21.55 -9.99
C ASN A 1 -9.16 -20.14 -10.03
N ILE A 2 -9.55 -19.68 -11.25
CA ILE A 2 -10.12 -18.34 -11.51
C ILE A 2 -11.32 -18.06 -10.61
N ASN A 3 -12.20 -19.04 -10.43
CA ASN A 3 -13.40 -18.90 -9.61
C ASN A 3 -13.09 -18.67 -8.12
N GLY A 4 -12.05 -19.29 -7.58
CA GLY A 4 -11.62 -19.08 -6.20
C GLY A 4 -11.15 -17.64 -5.95
N PHE A 5 -10.46 -17.05 -6.92
CA PHE A 5 -9.98 -15.67 -6.83
C PHE A 5 -11.13 -14.66 -6.97
N ILE A 6 -12.05 -14.88 -7.90
CA ILE A 6 -13.25 -14.05 -8.07
C ILE A 6 -14.09 -14.05 -6.79
N ASN A 7 -14.24 -15.20 -6.14
CA ASN A 7 -14.93 -15.33 -4.86
C ASN A 7 -14.21 -14.58 -3.72
N LEU A 8 -12.86 -14.57 -3.72
CA LEU A 8 -12.07 -13.80 -2.75
C LEU A 8 -12.25 -12.29 -2.91
N MET A 9 -12.48 -11.80 -4.13
CA MET A 9 -12.76 -10.38 -4.38
C MET A 9 -14.19 -9.95 -3.99
N GLY A 10 -15.08 -10.88 -3.62
CA GLY A 10 -16.45 -10.57 -3.20
C GLY A 10 -17.35 -10.06 -4.34
N VAL A 11 -16.99 -10.34 -5.59
CA VAL A 11 -17.73 -9.90 -6.77
C VAL A 11 -18.51 -11.08 -7.35
N GLU A 12 -19.84 -11.06 -7.25
CA GLU A 12 -20.69 -12.15 -7.72
C GLU A 12 -20.69 -12.30 -9.25
N ASN A 13 -20.54 -11.21 -10.01
CA ASN A 13 -20.42 -11.22 -11.47
C ASN A 13 -19.37 -10.18 -11.89
N PRO A 14 -18.09 -10.53 -11.88
CA PRO A 14 -17.05 -9.59 -12.27
C PRO A 14 -17.15 -9.26 -13.76
N ASN A 15 -16.90 -7.99 -14.07
CA ASN A 15 -16.72 -7.59 -15.45
C ASN A 15 -15.47 -8.31 -16.02
N ASP A 16 -15.60 -8.90 -17.20
CA ASP A 16 -14.53 -9.66 -17.85
C ASP A 16 -13.25 -8.83 -18.02
N ASP A 17 -13.38 -7.53 -18.28
CA ASP A 17 -12.24 -6.62 -18.40
C ASP A 17 -11.49 -6.45 -17.07
N ILE A 18 -12.20 -6.44 -15.95
CA ILE A 18 -11.58 -6.39 -14.61
C ILE A 18 -10.82 -7.68 -14.34
N VAL A 19 -11.42 -8.82 -14.65
CA VAL A 19 -10.79 -10.13 -14.50
C VAL A 19 -9.52 -10.22 -15.38
N PHE A 20 -9.63 -9.79 -16.62
CA PHE A 20 -8.49 -9.77 -17.54
C PHE A 20 -7.38 -8.85 -17.03
N THR A 21 -7.71 -7.62 -16.64
CA THR A 21 -6.76 -6.65 -16.07
C THR A 21 -6.05 -7.21 -14.85
N PHE A 22 -6.80 -7.90 -14.00
CA PHE A 22 -6.25 -8.52 -12.80
C PHE A 22 -5.23 -9.63 -13.15
N PHE A 23 -5.60 -10.57 -14.03
CA PHE A 23 -4.68 -11.61 -14.47
C PHE A 23 -3.47 -11.07 -15.21
N HIS A 24 -3.65 -10.02 -16.00
CA HIS A 24 -2.55 -9.33 -16.63
C HIS A 24 -1.59 -8.73 -15.59
N THR A 25 -2.11 -8.11 -14.55
CA THR A 25 -1.31 -7.60 -13.43
C THR A 25 -0.53 -8.72 -12.74
N LEU A 26 -1.18 -9.85 -12.46
CA LEU A 26 -0.53 -11.00 -11.85
C LEU A 26 0.59 -11.59 -12.72
N SER A 27 0.40 -11.62 -14.04
CA SER A 27 1.39 -12.13 -14.97
C SER A 27 2.68 -11.31 -15.01
N GLN A 28 2.64 -10.06 -14.50
CA GLN A 28 3.81 -9.20 -14.38
C GLN A 28 4.63 -9.46 -13.11
N MET A 29 4.12 -10.26 -12.18
CA MET A 29 4.81 -10.60 -10.95
C MET A 29 5.66 -11.87 -11.15
N ASN A 30 6.89 -11.82 -10.65
CA ASN A 30 7.79 -12.94 -10.58
C ASN A 30 7.92 -13.45 -9.13
N GLU A 31 8.67 -14.53 -8.95
CA GLU A 31 8.87 -15.16 -7.65
C GLU A 31 9.51 -14.21 -6.63
N LEU A 32 10.49 -13.40 -7.06
CA LEU A 32 11.14 -12.42 -6.21
C LEU A 32 10.17 -11.31 -5.76
N ASP A 33 9.29 -10.84 -6.64
CA ASP A 33 8.25 -9.87 -6.29
C ASP A 33 7.33 -10.42 -5.19
N ILE A 34 6.93 -11.68 -5.31
CA ILE A 34 6.09 -12.37 -4.33
C ILE A 34 6.82 -12.51 -2.99
N ARG A 35 8.09 -12.87 -3.03
CA ARG A 35 8.93 -12.99 -1.84
C ARG A 35 9.04 -11.67 -1.09
N VAL A 36 9.28 -10.58 -1.82
CA VAL A 36 9.32 -9.23 -1.23
C VAL A 36 7.95 -8.82 -0.69
N LEU A 37 6.88 -9.10 -1.42
CA LEU A 37 5.51 -8.79 -0.96
C LEU A 37 5.17 -9.49 0.37
N ARG A 38 5.61 -10.73 0.55
CA ARG A 38 5.40 -11.48 1.82
C ARG A 38 6.00 -10.78 3.03
N LEU A 39 7.09 -10.01 2.87
CA LEU A 39 7.69 -9.24 3.97
C LEU A 39 6.75 -8.19 4.57
N TYR A 40 5.74 -7.78 3.82
CA TYR A 40 4.76 -6.78 4.24
C TYR A 40 3.46 -7.37 4.79
N ARG A 41 3.37 -8.71 4.84
CA ARG A 41 2.19 -9.38 5.43
C ARG A 41 2.11 -9.05 6.93
N PRO A 42 0.96 -8.60 7.44
CA PRO A 42 0.78 -8.41 8.87
C PRO A 42 0.95 -9.75 9.60
N THR A 43 1.75 -9.74 10.64
CA THR A 43 2.00 -10.92 11.45
C THR A 43 1.14 -10.84 12.69
N PHE A 44 0.22 -11.77 12.82
CA PHE A 44 -0.60 -11.93 14.03
C PHE A 44 -0.03 -12.96 15.00
N ASP A 45 0.85 -13.86 14.51
CA ASP A 45 1.56 -14.85 15.32
C ASP A 45 3.02 -14.45 15.54
N MET A 46 3.38 -14.24 16.78
CA MET A 46 4.74 -13.89 17.21
C MET A 46 5.73 -15.07 17.13
N ASP A 47 5.25 -16.28 16.83
CA ASP A 47 6.04 -17.52 16.85
C ASP A 47 6.60 -17.93 15.48
N GLU A 48 6.19 -17.31 14.38
CA GLU A 48 6.80 -17.57 13.09
C GLU A 48 8.05 -16.70 12.92
N SER A 49 9.19 -17.33 12.63
CA SER A 49 10.41 -16.64 12.23
C SER A 49 10.17 -15.91 10.93
N HIS A 50 9.95 -14.59 11.02
CA HIS A 50 9.75 -13.77 9.83
C HIS A 50 11.07 -13.53 9.14
N GLU A 51 11.10 -13.88 7.87
CA GLU A 51 12.16 -13.47 6.98
C GLU A 51 12.25 -11.92 6.96
N ASN A 52 13.43 -11.37 7.14
CA ASN A 52 13.62 -9.93 7.06
C ASN A 52 14.19 -9.51 5.69
N PHE A 53 14.05 -8.25 5.34
CA PHE A 53 14.47 -7.75 4.03
C PHE A 53 15.98 -7.93 3.77
N LEU A 54 16.83 -7.91 4.80
CA LEU A 54 18.27 -8.12 4.65
C LEU A 54 18.61 -9.56 4.27
N GLU A 55 17.85 -10.52 4.80
CA GLU A 55 17.98 -11.94 4.43
C GLU A 55 17.59 -12.15 2.98
N VAL A 56 16.46 -11.60 2.56
CA VAL A 56 16.01 -11.66 1.15
C VAL A 56 17.06 -11.06 0.23
N MET A 57 17.56 -9.86 0.53
CA MET A 57 18.59 -9.20 -0.28
C MET A 57 19.86 -10.04 -0.39
N ARG A 58 20.30 -10.65 0.70
CA ARG A 58 21.49 -11.49 0.71
C ARG A 58 21.32 -12.77 -0.10
N GLU A 59 20.21 -13.47 0.07
CA GLU A 59 19.95 -14.74 -0.58
C GLU A 59 19.70 -14.57 -2.08
N GLU A 60 18.94 -13.54 -2.46
CA GLU A 60 18.65 -13.21 -3.85
C GLU A 60 19.81 -12.44 -4.54
N LYS A 61 20.85 -12.08 -3.78
CA LYS A 61 22.02 -11.31 -4.27
C LYS A 61 21.61 -10.01 -4.96
N ILE A 62 20.67 -9.30 -4.35
CA ILE A 62 20.20 -7.98 -4.80
C ILE A 62 20.73 -6.90 -3.87
N ASP A 63 20.97 -5.72 -4.43
CA ASP A 63 21.31 -4.53 -3.67
C ASP A 63 20.08 -3.71 -3.24
N GLU A 64 20.30 -2.65 -2.48
CA GLU A 64 19.23 -1.79 -2.00
C GLU A 64 18.48 -1.10 -3.15
N THR A 65 19.18 -0.71 -4.22
CA THR A 65 18.55 -0.09 -5.40
C THR A 65 17.60 -1.06 -6.09
N GLN A 66 18.02 -2.32 -6.26
CA GLN A 66 17.19 -3.36 -6.85
C GLN A 66 16.00 -3.71 -5.96
N TYR A 67 16.19 -3.78 -4.64
CA TYR A 67 15.12 -3.97 -3.69
C TYR A 67 14.08 -2.83 -3.74
N ASN A 68 14.54 -1.59 -3.80
CA ASN A 68 13.66 -0.43 -3.95
C ASN A 68 12.89 -0.46 -5.27
N PHE A 69 13.54 -0.87 -6.36
CA PHE A 69 12.87 -1.04 -7.66
C PHE A 69 11.72 -2.05 -7.58
N ILE A 70 11.91 -3.16 -6.88
CA ILE A 70 10.85 -4.16 -6.66
C ILE A 70 9.68 -3.56 -5.87
N ARG A 71 9.96 -2.82 -4.80
CA ARG A 71 8.91 -2.15 -4.01
C ARG A 71 8.11 -1.14 -4.83
N GLU A 72 8.77 -0.34 -5.64
CA GLU A 72 8.11 0.60 -6.56
C GLU A 72 7.26 -0.13 -7.61
N LYS A 73 7.75 -1.24 -8.15
CA LYS A 73 6.96 -2.10 -9.03
C LYS A 73 5.71 -2.63 -8.34
N LEU A 74 5.83 -3.12 -7.11
CA LEU A 74 4.69 -3.60 -6.32
C LEU A 74 3.68 -2.48 -6.02
N CYS A 75 4.14 -1.24 -5.83
CA CYS A 75 3.26 -0.07 -5.73
C CYS A 75 2.50 0.19 -7.03
N ARG A 76 3.18 0.17 -8.17
CA ARG A 76 2.52 0.35 -9.49
C ARG A 76 1.49 -0.73 -9.78
N LEU A 77 1.72 -1.94 -9.32
CA LEU A 77 0.79 -3.06 -9.45
C LEU A 77 -0.35 -3.05 -8.41
N GLY A 78 -0.38 -2.07 -7.52
CA GLY A 78 -1.40 -1.94 -6.49
C GLY A 78 -1.27 -2.90 -5.31
N MET A 79 -0.13 -3.60 -5.19
CA MET A 79 0.13 -4.56 -4.11
C MET A 79 0.65 -3.92 -2.83
N LEU A 80 1.39 -2.83 -2.96
CA LEU A 80 1.89 -1.98 -1.87
C LEU A 80 1.38 -0.56 -2.03
N HIS A 81 1.36 0.18 -0.93
CA HIS A 81 1.07 1.61 -0.91
C HIS A 81 2.11 2.36 -0.09
N SER A 82 2.58 3.52 -0.58
CA SER A 82 3.54 4.36 0.12
C SER A 82 2.89 5.03 1.33
N LYS A 83 3.48 4.86 2.51
CA LYS A 83 3.04 5.56 3.71
C LYS A 83 3.29 7.06 3.64
N ASN A 84 4.31 7.49 2.91
CA ASN A 84 4.56 8.92 2.69
C ASN A 84 3.51 9.55 1.78
N GLU A 85 3.01 8.85 0.77
CA GLU A 85 1.88 9.32 -0.04
C GLU A 85 0.62 9.48 0.82
N GLU A 86 0.27 8.50 1.64
CA GLU A 86 -0.85 8.62 2.58
C GLU A 86 -0.71 9.86 3.47
N ARG A 87 0.48 10.09 4.04
CA ARG A 87 0.76 11.25 4.90
C ARG A 87 0.65 12.57 4.15
N ARG A 88 1.11 12.63 2.90
CA ARG A 88 0.97 13.83 2.06
C ARG A 88 -0.50 14.13 1.77
N ASP A 89 -1.30 13.13 1.44
CA ASP A 89 -2.72 13.28 1.16
C ASP A 89 -3.48 13.77 2.42
N GLU A 90 -3.20 13.17 3.58
CA GLU A 90 -3.74 13.63 4.86
C GLU A 90 -3.32 15.07 5.18
N ASN A 91 -2.06 15.42 4.95
CA ASN A 91 -1.56 16.77 5.16
C ASN A 91 -2.25 17.79 4.25
N LEU A 92 -2.48 17.46 2.98
CA LEU A 92 -3.23 18.30 2.06
C LEU A 92 -4.68 18.51 2.53
N ASP A 93 -5.34 17.46 3.02
CA ASP A 93 -6.68 17.56 3.59
C ASP A 93 -6.72 18.47 4.84
N ILE A 94 -5.77 18.30 5.74
CA ILE A 94 -5.62 19.12 6.93
C ILE A 94 -5.38 20.59 6.57
N LEU A 95 -4.48 20.85 5.61
CA LEU A 95 -4.19 22.21 5.13
C LEU A 95 -5.40 22.83 4.45
N GLY A 96 -6.14 22.10 3.63
CA GLY A 96 -7.38 22.56 3.01
C GLY A 96 -8.44 22.96 4.02
N LYS A 97 -8.66 22.13 5.04
CA LYS A 97 -9.60 22.42 6.14
C LYS A 97 -9.18 23.63 6.95
N THR A 98 -7.89 23.75 7.26
CA THR A 98 -7.33 24.88 8.01
C THR A 98 -7.47 26.18 7.22
N LEU A 99 -7.18 26.14 5.91
CA LEU A 99 -7.34 27.30 5.04
C LEU A 99 -8.80 27.76 4.95
N ASN A 100 -9.74 26.83 4.78
CA ASN A 100 -11.16 27.14 4.78
C ASN A 100 -11.62 27.79 6.10
N GLU A 101 -11.12 27.29 7.23
CA GLU A 101 -11.44 27.88 8.54
C GLU A 101 -10.84 29.28 8.69
N LEU A 102 -9.62 29.51 8.25
CA LEU A 102 -8.99 30.84 8.23
C LEU A 102 -9.80 31.83 7.38
N ILE A 103 -10.21 31.44 6.19
CA ILE A 103 -11.02 32.28 5.30
C ILE A 103 -12.35 32.61 5.96
N LYS A 104 -13.02 31.63 6.57
CA LYS A 104 -14.27 31.83 7.32
C LYS A 104 -14.11 32.82 8.44
N GLN A 105 -13.03 32.78 9.22
CA GLN A 105 -12.75 33.71 10.31
C GLN A 105 -12.42 35.11 9.78
N LEU A 106 -11.75 35.26 8.65
CA LEU A 106 -11.46 36.54 8.02
C LEU A 106 -12.74 37.33 7.67
N TYR A 107 -13.80 36.63 7.28
CA TYR A 107 -15.09 37.27 6.93
C TYR A 107 -16.12 37.26 8.07
N SER A 108 -15.74 36.77 9.25
CA SER A 108 -16.61 36.72 10.41
C SER A 108 -16.69 38.09 11.10
N LYS A 109 -17.86 38.44 11.60
CA LYS A 109 -18.05 39.65 12.45
C LYS A 109 -17.40 39.52 13.84
N LYS A 110 -17.20 38.26 14.30
CA LYS A 110 -16.54 37.91 15.56
C LYS A 110 -15.51 36.85 15.29
N PRO A 111 -14.35 37.19 14.73
CA PRO A 111 -13.33 36.21 14.38
C PRO A 111 -12.81 35.49 15.62
N LYS A 112 -12.67 34.18 15.50
CA LYS A 112 -12.05 33.30 16.49
C LYS A 112 -10.64 32.91 16.04
N GLU A 113 -9.80 32.64 17.01
CA GLU A 113 -8.46 32.09 16.72
C GLU A 113 -8.56 30.74 16.05
N VAL A 114 -7.79 30.55 14.97
CA VAL A 114 -7.64 29.28 14.28
C VAL A 114 -6.38 28.58 14.79
N LYS A 115 -6.51 27.35 15.25
CA LYS A 115 -5.38 26.56 15.75
C LYS A 115 -4.45 26.19 14.60
N ALA A 116 -3.14 26.25 14.85
CA ALA A 116 -2.14 25.75 13.90
C ALA A 116 -2.37 24.25 13.61
N PRO A 117 -2.34 23.84 12.34
CA PRO A 117 -2.53 22.45 11.98
C PRO A 117 -1.33 21.60 12.42
N ARG A 118 -1.62 20.38 12.85
CA ARG A 118 -0.59 19.39 13.12
C ARG A 118 -0.47 18.46 11.92
N LEU A 119 0.62 18.62 11.18
CA LEU A 119 0.90 17.82 9.98
C LEU A 119 1.67 16.54 10.31
N ASN A 120 1.43 15.52 9.51
CA ASN A 120 2.19 14.27 9.57
C ASN A 120 3.62 14.50 9.06
N ARG A 121 4.59 13.91 9.74
CA ARG A 121 5.98 13.98 9.31
C ARG A 121 6.22 13.07 8.10
N ILE A 122 6.76 13.65 7.04
CA ILE A 122 7.24 12.92 5.88
C ILE A 122 8.68 12.47 6.16
N THR A 123 8.95 11.19 5.99
CA THR A 123 10.29 10.62 6.19
C THR A 123 11.09 10.59 4.89
N ARG A 124 12.41 10.69 4.97
CA ARG A 124 13.28 10.59 3.78
C ARG A 124 13.25 9.19 3.17
N THR A 125 13.24 8.17 4.02
CA THR A 125 13.15 6.77 3.60
C THR A 125 11.69 6.41 3.37
N GLU A 126 11.40 5.90 2.17
CA GLU A 126 10.08 5.37 1.86
C GLU A 126 9.78 4.14 2.71
N SER A 127 8.56 4.08 3.22
CA SER A 127 8.01 2.89 3.86
C SER A 127 6.68 2.55 3.19
N TYR A 128 6.36 1.27 3.18
CA TYR A 128 5.22 0.76 2.44
C TYR A 128 4.30 -0.03 3.34
N ARG A 129 3.04 -0.09 2.93
CA ARG A 129 2.00 -0.92 3.53
C ARG A 129 1.45 -1.86 2.47
N ILE A 130 1.20 -3.11 2.82
CA ILE A 130 0.50 -4.02 1.94
C ILE A 130 -0.95 -3.58 1.77
N THR A 131 -1.44 -3.55 0.54
CA THR A 131 -2.83 -3.22 0.22
C THR A 131 -3.74 -4.42 0.48
N PHE A 132 -5.05 -4.17 0.49
CA PHE A 132 -6.04 -5.24 0.52
C PHE A 132 -5.84 -6.21 -0.65
N LEU A 133 -5.61 -5.70 -1.86
CA LEU A 133 -5.31 -6.50 -3.04
C LEU A 133 -4.05 -7.36 -2.86
N GLY A 134 -2.99 -6.78 -2.30
CA GLY A 134 -1.74 -7.52 -2.02
C GLY A 134 -1.96 -8.67 -1.04
N ARG A 135 -2.76 -8.46 0.01
CA ARG A 135 -3.10 -9.52 0.97
C ARG A 135 -3.92 -10.63 0.34
N GLN A 136 -4.93 -10.27 -0.47
CA GLN A 136 -5.75 -11.25 -1.19
C GLN A 136 -4.91 -12.08 -2.15
N TYR A 137 -3.98 -11.43 -2.84
CA TYR A 137 -3.07 -12.12 -3.76
C TYR A 137 -2.20 -13.14 -3.04
N LEU A 138 -1.60 -12.78 -1.90
CA LEU A 138 -0.81 -13.71 -1.10
C LEU A 138 -1.66 -14.87 -0.57
N SER A 139 -2.87 -14.60 -0.12
CA SER A 139 -3.80 -15.66 0.32
C SER A 139 -4.14 -16.62 -0.82
N PHE A 140 -4.31 -16.11 -2.03
CA PHE A 140 -4.56 -16.95 -3.21
C PHE A 140 -3.38 -17.86 -3.55
N ILE A 141 -2.14 -17.39 -3.39
CA ILE A 141 -0.93 -18.16 -3.68
C ILE A 141 -0.63 -19.15 -2.57
N ASP A 142 -0.71 -18.71 -1.31
CA ASP A 142 -0.24 -19.49 -0.16
C ASP A 142 -1.29 -20.47 0.36
N ASP A 143 -2.58 -20.20 0.14
CA ASP A 143 -3.70 -21.06 0.52
C ASP A 143 -4.54 -21.46 -0.72
N PRO A 144 -4.01 -22.25 -1.63
CA PRO A 144 -4.78 -22.70 -2.78
C PRO A 144 -5.87 -23.67 -2.32
N GLN A 145 -7.11 -23.20 -2.37
CA GLN A 145 -8.28 -24.08 -2.18
C GLN A 145 -8.64 -24.81 -3.46
#